data_b400b29378ec83ff513ff8925d275f63
#
_entry.id   b400b29378ec83ff513ff8925d275f63
#
_cell.length_a   1.000
_cell.length_b   1.000
_cell.length_c   1.000
_cell.angle_alpha   90.00
_cell.angle_beta   90.00
_cell.angle_gamma   90.00
#
_symmetry.space_group_name_H-M   'P 1'
#
loop_
_entity.id
_entity.type
_entity.pdbx_description
1 polymer ?
#
loop_
_entity_poly.entity_id
_entity_poly.type
_entity_poly.pdbx_seq_one_letter_code
_entity_poly.pdbx_strand_id
1 'polypeptide(L)'
;MSETYTPGYSANAAAFMARRTAEIHAGFFLPWLKPGMTVLDCGCGPGTITLGLAERVAPAQVTGIDQSAGQIDVASAAARGAGANVIFRTANIYQLPVAAGAFDALFAHALLEHLTDPLAAVCEMRRVRRTNLVSWPLRC
;
A
#
# COMPACT_ATOMS: atom_id res chain seq x y z
N MET A 1 -5.60 -18.32 5.87
CA MET A 1 -4.25 -18.84 5.53
C MET A 1 -3.25 -17.72 5.75
N SER A 2 -2.15 -18.00 6.41
CA SER A 2 -1.05 -17.03 6.47
C SER A 2 -0.26 -17.14 5.16
N GLU A 3 -0.13 -16.02 4.47
CA GLU A 3 0.74 -15.93 3.30
C GLU A 3 2.20 -15.96 3.74
N THR A 4 3.02 -16.70 3.02
CA THR A 4 4.46 -16.71 3.25
C THR A 4 5.13 -15.83 2.21
N TYR A 5 5.74 -14.73 2.65
CA TYR A 5 6.51 -13.87 1.77
C TYR A 5 7.75 -14.63 1.25
N THR A 6 7.75 -14.95 -0.04
CA THR A 6 8.76 -15.82 -0.67
C THR A 6 10.21 -15.34 -0.50
N PRO A 7 10.54 -14.02 -0.60
CA PRO A 7 11.89 -13.55 -0.33
C PRO A 7 12.29 -13.58 1.15
N GLY A 8 11.30 -13.76 2.05
CA GLY A 8 11.53 -13.71 3.50
C GLY A 8 11.84 -12.31 4.02
N TYR A 9 12.08 -12.22 5.32
CA TYR A 9 12.40 -10.96 6.02
C TYR A 9 13.86 -10.95 6.51
N SER A 10 14.79 -11.56 5.76
CA SER A 10 16.21 -11.50 6.07
C SER A 10 16.72 -10.05 6.03
N ALA A 11 17.85 -9.78 6.71
CA ALA A 11 18.48 -8.46 6.69
C ALA A 11 18.78 -7.96 5.26
N ASN A 12 19.15 -8.87 4.35
CA ASN A 12 19.40 -8.52 2.94
C ASN A 12 18.10 -8.16 2.19
N ALA A 13 17.02 -8.89 2.43
CA ALA A 13 15.71 -8.57 1.85
C ALA A 13 15.18 -7.23 2.39
N ALA A 14 15.32 -6.98 3.68
CA ALA A 14 14.95 -5.72 4.31
C ALA A 14 15.76 -4.54 3.73
N ALA A 15 17.08 -4.69 3.58
CA ALA A 15 17.94 -3.67 2.98
C ALA A 15 17.57 -3.40 1.50
N PHE A 16 17.21 -4.43 0.75
CA PHE A 16 16.77 -4.29 -0.64
C PHE A 16 15.42 -3.53 -0.71
N MET A 17 14.46 -3.87 0.12
CA MET A 17 13.16 -3.17 0.18
C MET A 17 13.33 -1.72 0.61
N ALA A 18 14.24 -1.42 1.54
CA ALA A 18 14.49 -0.08 2.03
C ALA A 18 15.08 0.88 0.98
N ARG A 19 15.59 0.36 -0.14
CA ARG A 19 16.08 1.16 -1.28
C ARG A 19 14.99 1.60 -2.25
N ARG A 20 13.78 1.10 -2.10
CA ARG A 20 12.66 1.46 -2.98
C ARG A 20 12.23 2.89 -2.70
N THR A 21 11.92 3.63 -3.76
CA THR A 21 11.41 5.00 -3.68
C THR A 21 10.14 5.13 -4.53
N ALA A 22 9.32 6.12 -4.23
CA ALA A 22 8.11 6.38 -5.00
C ALA A 22 8.45 6.81 -6.44
N GLU A 23 9.49 7.60 -6.65
CA GLU A 23 9.90 8.09 -7.97
C GLU A 23 10.26 6.96 -8.92
N ILE A 24 11.00 5.97 -8.43
CA ILE A 24 11.46 4.84 -9.24
C ILE A 24 10.37 3.77 -9.35
N HIS A 25 9.73 3.40 -8.24
CA HIS A 25 8.86 2.23 -8.18
C HIS A 25 7.36 2.55 -8.34
N ALA A 26 6.97 3.80 -8.15
CA ALA A 26 5.61 4.31 -8.36
C ALA A 26 5.55 5.45 -9.38
N GLY A 27 6.59 5.65 -10.18
CA GLY A 27 6.68 6.76 -11.14
C GLY A 27 5.52 6.80 -12.14
N PHE A 28 4.99 5.64 -12.55
CA PHE A 28 3.83 5.54 -13.42
C PHE A 28 2.52 5.97 -12.72
N PHE A 29 2.48 5.90 -11.41
CA PHE A 29 1.31 6.18 -10.57
C PHE A 29 1.27 7.63 -10.08
N LEU A 30 2.43 8.20 -9.77
CA LEU A 30 2.55 9.56 -9.22
C LEU A 30 1.83 10.65 -10.04
N PRO A 31 1.85 10.66 -11.40
CA PRO A 31 1.14 11.66 -12.18
C PRO A 31 -0.38 11.69 -12.00
N TRP A 32 -0.96 10.58 -11.55
CA TRP A 32 -2.40 10.44 -11.32
C TRP A 32 -2.83 10.91 -9.92
N LEU A 33 -1.87 11.06 -9.01
CA LEU A 33 -2.14 11.52 -7.65
C LEU A 33 -2.24 13.05 -7.62
N LYS A 34 -3.23 13.53 -6.86
CA LYS A 34 -3.47 14.95 -6.62
C LYS A 34 -3.47 15.22 -5.13
N PRO A 35 -3.07 16.43 -4.68
CA PRO A 35 -3.23 16.86 -3.30
C PRO A 35 -4.66 16.64 -2.81
N GLY A 36 -4.79 16.08 -1.61
CA GLY A 36 -6.08 15.79 -0.98
C GLY A 36 -6.66 14.41 -1.28
N MET A 37 -6.07 13.62 -2.19
CA MET A 37 -6.52 12.25 -2.44
C MET A 37 -6.13 11.32 -1.29
N THR A 38 -7.08 10.48 -0.86
CA THR A 38 -6.82 9.39 0.08
C THR A 38 -6.27 8.18 -0.67
N VAL A 39 -5.13 7.66 -0.21
CA VAL A 39 -4.43 6.56 -0.87
C VAL A 39 -4.21 5.41 0.10
N LEU A 40 -4.42 4.18 -0.39
CA LEU A 40 -4.06 2.95 0.30
C LEU A 40 -2.87 2.30 -0.42
N ASP A 41 -1.79 2.06 0.32
CA ASP A 41 -0.63 1.28 -0.15
C ASP A 41 -0.72 -0.14 0.41
N CYS A 42 -0.99 -1.10 -0.48
CA CYS A 42 -1.20 -2.50 -0.16
C CYS A 42 0.11 -3.27 -0.21
N GLY A 43 0.52 -3.89 0.89
CA GLY A 43 1.82 -4.54 1.00
C GLY A 43 2.95 -3.52 1.09
N CYS A 44 2.80 -2.53 1.96
CA CYS A 44 3.70 -1.37 2.05
C CYS A 44 5.13 -1.70 2.51
N GLY A 45 5.35 -2.87 3.11
CA GLY A 45 6.65 -3.25 3.65
C GLY A 45 7.20 -2.21 4.63
N PRO A 46 8.47 -1.79 4.50
CA PRO A 46 9.08 -0.79 5.38
C PRO A 46 8.61 0.65 5.12
N GLY A 47 7.66 0.86 4.20
CA GLY A 47 7.00 2.15 4.00
C GLY A 47 7.76 3.18 3.18
N THR A 48 8.87 2.84 2.55
CA THR A 48 9.70 3.81 1.82
C THR A 48 9.01 4.40 0.59
N ILE A 49 8.21 3.59 -0.13
CA ILE A 49 7.38 4.09 -1.23
C ILE A 49 6.21 4.90 -0.67
N THR A 50 5.57 4.41 0.39
CA THR A 50 4.42 5.05 1.05
C THR A 50 4.72 6.49 1.48
N LEU A 51 5.91 6.76 1.99
CA LEU A 51 6.34 8.11 2.36
C LEU A 51 6.33 9.07 1.17
N GLY A 52 6.85 8.64 0.03
CA GLY A 52 6.83 9.45 -1.21
C GLY A 52 5.41 9.66 -1.76
N LEU A 53 4.52 8.67 -1.59
CA LEU A 53 3.10 8.85 -1.93
C LEU A 53 2.45 9.91 -1.04
N ALA A 54 2.80 9.92 0.26
CA ALA A 54 2.27 10.90 1.21
C ALA A 54 2.67 12.34 0.87
N GLU A 55 3.90 12.55 0.43
CA GLU A 55 4.33 13.87 -0.06
C GLU A 55 3.49 14.35 -1.24
N ARG A 56 3.14 13.42 -2.14
CA ARG A 56 2.40 13.74 -3.36
C ARG A 56 0.95 14.14 -3.10
N VAL A 57 0.29 13.54 -2.10
CA VAL A 57 -1.12 13.77 -1.79
C VAL A 57 -1.35 14.71 -0.62
N ALA A 58 -0.30 15.25 -0.03
CA ALA A 58 -0.44 16.19 1.08
C ALA A 58 -1.47 17.28 0.76
N PRO A 59 -2.33 17.69 1.70
CA PRO A 59 -2.35 17.34 3.14
C PRO A 59 -3.12 16.06 3.50
N ALA A 60 -3.62 15.28 2.53
CA ALA A 60 -4.33 14.05 2.81
C ALA A 60 -3.42 12.99 3.42
N GLN A 61 -4.02 12.07 4.18
CA GLN A 61 -3.31 10.97 4.80
C GLN A 61 -3.21 9.77 3.85
N VAL A 62 -2.05 9.14 3.79
CA VAL A 62 -1.87 7.82 3.18
C VAL A 62 -2.00 6.74 4.25
N THR A 63 -2.63 5.64 3.91
CA THR A 63 -2.66 4.43 4.75
C THR A 63 -1.80 3.36 4.10
N GLY A 64 -0.82 2.85 4.81
CA GLY A 64 -0.02 1.69 4.40
C GLY A 64 -0.46 0.44 5.18
N ILE A 65 -0.61 -0.67 4.50
CA ILE A 65 -0.93 -1.95 5.12
C ILE A 65 0.07 -3.03 4.73
N ASP A 66 0.39 -3.89 5.67
CA ASP A 66 1.17 -5.10 5.46
C ASP A 66 0.71 -6.20 6.43
N GLN A 67 0.92 -7.46 6.08
CA GLN A 67 0.63 -8.56 7.01
C GLN A 67 1.68 -8.70 8.13
N SER A 68 2.88 -8.21 7.91
CA SER A 68 4.00 -8.28 8.84
C SER A 68 3.96 -7.12 9.84
N ALA A 69 3.70 -7.43 11.11
CA ALA A 69 3.77 -6.44 12.18
C ALA A 69 5.16 -5.81 12.29
N GLY A 70 6.23 -6.58 12.07
CA GLY A 70 7.60 -6.08 12.09
C GLY A 70 7.87 -5.04 11.00
N GLN A 71 7.32 -5.21 9.80
CA GLN A 71 7.41 -4.21 8.73
C GLN A 71 6.62 -2.95 9.10
N ILE A 72 5.45 -3.11 9.68
CA ILE A 72 4.62 -1.97 10.13
C ILE A 72 5.33 -1.17 11.24
N ASP A 73 6.03 -1.82 12.14
CA ASP A 73 6.81 -1.13 13.18
C ASP A 73 7.94 -0.29 12.57
N VAL A 74 8.67 -0.85 11.61
CA VAL A 74 9.73 -0.14 10.86
C VAL A 74 9.15 1.05 10.10
N ALA A 75 8.07 0.84 9.36
CA ALA A 75 7.40 1.88 8.58
C ALA A 75 6.87 3.01 9.47
N SER A 76 6.25 2.67 10.59
CA SER A 76 5.71 3.64 11.54
C SER A 76 6.81 4.50 12.18
N ALA A 77 7.96 3.89 12.50
CA ALA A 77 9.12 4.63 13.02
C ALA A 77 9.69 5.61 11.97
N ALA A 78 9.78 5.18 10.71
CA ALA A 78 10.24 6.02 9.61
C ALA A 78 9.29 7.20 9.37
N ALA A 79 7.98 6.99 9.40
CA ALA A 79 6.98 8.05 9.24
C ALA A 79 7.07 9.11 10.36
N ARG A 80 7.25 8.68 11.60
CA ARG A 80 7.45 9.60 12.74
C ARG A 80 8.72 10.43 12.56
N GLY A 81 9.82 9.80 12.16
CA GLY A 81 11.09 10.49 11.91
C GLY A 81 11.01 11.52 10.78
N ALA A 82 10.21 11.25 9.76
CA ALA A 82 10.01 12.14 8.62
C ALA A 82 8.90 13.18 8.83
N GLY A 83 8.10 13.09 9.91
CA GLY A 83 6.92 13.93 10.11
C GLY A 83 5.85 13.73 9.04
N ALA A 84 5.80 12.55 8.43
CA ALA A 84 4.90 12.24 7.32
C ALA A 84 3.47 11.95 7.82
N ASN A 85 2.47 12.39 7.05
CA ASN A 85 1.07 12.12 7.34
C ASN A 85 0.67 10.73 6.79
N VAL A 86 1.14 9.69 7.45
CA VAL A 86 0.89 8.28 7.11
C VAL A 86 0.43 7.51 8.33
N ILE A 87 -0.55 6.66 8.15
CA ILE A 87 -0.92 5.62 9.12
C ILE A 87 -0.50 4.26 8.54
N PHE A 88 0.22 3.47 9.34
CA PHE A 88 0.55 2.09 9.03
C PHE A 88 -0.24 1.13 9.91
N ARG A 89 -0.77 0.05 9.29
CA ARG A 89 -1.56 -0.96 9.99
C ARG A 89 -1.25 -2.36 9.50
N THR A 90 -1.17 -3.30 10.42
CA THR A 90 -1.19 -4.72 10.08
C THR A 90 -2.59 -5.08 9.59
N ALA A 91 -2.70 -5.65 8.40
CA ALA A 91 -3.98 -6.05 7.83
C ALA A 91 -3.83 -7.23 6.86
N ASN A 92 -4.93 -7.97 6.70
CA ASN A 92 -5.06 -9.01 5.70
C ASN A 92 -5.62 -8.41 4.41
N ILE A 93 -4.89 -8.55 3.31
CA ILE A 93 -5.29 -8.01 2.00
C ILE A 93 -6.61 -8.60 1.47
N TYR A 94 -6.98 -9.79 1.91
CA TYR A 94 -8.23 -10.44 1.49
C TYR A 94 -9.46 -9.94 2.27
N GLN A 95 -9.25 -9.24 3.38
CA GLN A 95 -10.33 -8.73 4.23
C GLN A 95 -9.87 -7.44 4.92
N LEU A 96 -9.97 -6.33 4.19
CA LEU A 96 -9.54 -5.03 4.69
C LEU A 96 -10.55 -4.46 5.70
N PRO A 97 -10.11 -4.01 6.87
CA PRO A 97 -10.98 -3.49 7.93
C PRO A 97 -11.43 -2.05 7.65
N VAL A 98 -11.91 -1.80 6.43
CA VAL A 98 -12.36 -0.48 5.98
C VAL A 98 -13.64 -0.60 5.15
N ALA A 99 -14.42 0.47 5.13
CA ALA A 99 -15.66 0.54 4.36
C ALA A 99 -15.40 0.48 2.85
N ALA A 100 -16.39 0.05 2.09
CA ALA A 100 -16.37 0.17 0.63
C ALA A 100 -16.20 1.64 0.21
N GLY A 101 -15.38 1.88 -0.80
CA GLY A 101 -15.19 3.23 -1.32
C GLY A 101 -14.41 4.19 -0.41
N ALA A 102 -13.63 3.67 0.55
CA ALA A 102 -12.89 4.49 1.51
C ALA A 102 -11.71 5.27 0.91
N PHE A 103 -11.15 4.82 -0.22
CA PHE A 103 -9.94 5.39 -0.81
C PHE A 103 -10.16 5.87 -2.24
N ASP A 104 -9.55 7.00 -2.59
CA ASP A 104 -9.57 7.54 -3.96
C ASP A 104 -8.67 6.73 -4.90
N ALA A 105 -7.53 6.29 -4.42
CA ALA A 105 -6.59 5.48 -5.18
C ALA A 105 -5.93 4.40 -4.32
N LEU A 106 -5.53 3.30 -4.97
CA LEU A 106 -4.79 2.21 -4.35
C LEU A 106 -3.52 1.94 -5.13
N PHE A 107 -2.48 1.59 -4.39
CA PHE A 107 -1.19 1.20 -4.91
C PHE A 107 -0.79 -0.17 -4.36
N ALA A 108 -0.13 -0.97 -5.16
CA ALA A 108 0.51 -2.21 -4.75
C ALA A 108 1.78 -2.40 -5.59
N HIS A 109 2.87 -2.69 -4.93
CA HIS A 109 4.14 -2.98 -5.59
C HIS A 109 4.72 -4.29 -5.05
N ALA A 110 5.05 -5.21 -5.95
CA ALA A 110 5.62 -6.51 -5.60
C ALA A 110 4.80 -7.26 -4.53
N LEU A 111 3.47 -7.25 -4.66
CA LEU A 111 2.54 -7.91 -3.74
C LEU A 111 1.86 -9.12 -4.37
N LEU A 112 1.23 -8.94 -5.54
CA LEU A 112 0.30 -9.94 -6.10
C LEU A 112 1.01 -11.26 -6.45
N GLU A 113 2.27 -11.21 -6.83
CA GLU A 113 3.08 -12.38 -7.15
C GLU A 113 3.36 -13.29 -5.94
N HIS A 114 3.16 -12.78 -4.74
CA HIS A 114 3.37 -13.52 -3.49
C HIS A 114 2.08 -14.04 -2.86
N LEU A 115 0.92 -13.74 -3.46
CA LEU A 115 -0.38 -14.11 -2.93
C LEU A 115 -0.85 -15.46 -3.47
N THR A 116 -1.50 -16.25 -2.63
CA THR A 116 -2.13 -17.52 -3.02
C THR A 116 -3.33 -17.28 -3.92
N ASP A 117 -4.11 -16.23 -3.67
CA ASP A 117 -5.27 -15.84 -4.49
C ASP A 117 -5.20 -14.34 -4.83
N PRO A 118 -4.39 -13.97 -5.84
CA PRO A 118 -4.26 -12.56 -6.23
C PRO A 118 -5.58 -11.95 -6.74
N LEU A 119 -6.48 -12.77 -7.30
CA LEU A 119 -7.77 -12.28 -7.77
C LEU A 119 -8.65 -11.84 -6.59
N ALA A 120 -8.73 -12.64 -5.54
CA ALA A 120 -9.48 -12.28 -4.33
C ALA A 120 -8.94 -10.99 -3.71
N ALA A 121 -7.61 -10.81 -3.67
CA ALA A 121 -7.00 -9.58 -3.20
C ALA A 121 -7.38 -8.36 -4.06
N VAL A 122 -7.34 -8.49 -5.38
CA VAL A 122 -7.73 -7.40 -6.31
C VAL A 122 -9.21 -7.06 -6.15
N CYS A 123 -10.07 -8.05 -5.94
CA CYS A 123 -11.50 -7.82 -5.68
C CYS A 123 -11.72 -7.04 -4.39
N GLU A 124 -10.99 -7.37 -3.33
CA GLU A 124 -11.06 -6.63 -2.07
C GLU A 124 -10.50 -5.21 -2.20
N MET A 125 -9.39 -5.03 -2.90
CA MET A 125 -8.86 -3.72 -3.25
C MET A 125 -9.90 -2.89 -4.03
N ARG A 126 -10.57 -3.49 -5.01
CA ARG A 126 -11.64 -2.84 -5.75
C ARG A 126 -12.80 -2.42 -4.86
N ARG A 127 -13.21 -3.24 -3.88
CA ARG A 127 -14.28 -2.93 -2.93
C ARG A 127 -14.01 -1.64 -2.17
N VAL A 128 -12.77 -1.45 -1.71
CA VAL A 128 -12.40 -0.28 -0.87
C VAL A 128 -12.07 0.96 -1.69
N ARG A 129 -11.90 0.84 -3.01
CA ARG A 129 -11.69 1.98 -3.90
C ARG A 129 -12.99 2.72 -4.16
N ARG A 130 -12.95 4.04 -4.08
CA ARG A 130 -14.09 4.88 -4.50
C ARG A 130 -14.31 4.72 -6.01
N THR A 131 -15.50 4.31 -6.39
CA THR A 131 -15.90 4.25 -7.80
C THR A 131 -16.43 5.61 -8.21
N ASN A 132 -15.62 6.39 -8.90
CA ASN A 132 -16.14 7.45 -9.76
C ASN A 132 -16.77 6.78 -10.98
N LEU A 133 -17.84 7.35 -11.54
CA LEU A 133 -18.76 6.80 -12.55
C LEU A 133 -18.16 6.20 -13.85
N VAL A 134 -16.86 6.00 -13.94
CA VAL A 134 -16.20 5.26 -15.03
C VAL A 134 -15.91 3.84 -14.53
N SER A 135 -16.92 2.99 -14.61
CA SER A 135 -16.79 1.57 -14.29
C SER A 135 -16.12 0.83 -15.45
N TRP A 136 -14.87 0.40 -15.28
CA TRP A 136 -14.39 -0.76 -16.01
C TRP A 136 -15.18 -1.97 -15.51
N PRO A 137 -15.75 -2.77 -16.39
CA PRO A 137 -16.52 -3.96 -15.99
C PRO A 137 -15.59 -5.12 -15.66
N LEU A 138 -14.84 -5.03 -14.57
CA LEU A 138 -14.26 -6.21 -13.97
C LEU A 138 -15.32 -6.82 -13.06
N ARG A 139 -15.84 -7.96 -13.43
CA ARG A 139 -16.72 -8.77 -12.57
C ARG A 139 -15.82 -9.52 -11.58
N CYS A 140 -15.97 -9.22 -10.32
CA CYS A 140 -15.48 -10.03 -9.20
C CYS A 140 -16.60 -10.88 -8.66
#